data_ff035d8f8565a7a6d66372ae3060c2ca
#
_entry.id   ff035d8f8565a7a6d66372ae3060c2ca
#
_cell.length_a   1.000
_cell.length_b   1.000
_cell.length_c   1.000
_cell.angle_alpha   90.00
_cell.angle_beta   90.00
_cell.angle_gamma   90.00
#
_symmetry.space_group_name_H-M   'P 1'
#
loop_
_entity.id
_entity.type
_entity.pdbx_description
1 polymer ?
#
loop_
_entity_poly.entity_id
_entity_poly.type
_entity_poly.pdbx_seq_one_letter_code
_entity_poly.pdbx_strand_id
1 'polypeptide(L)'
;MRRERREGTPVGLAELERRAARGRDDDGRDRNALIVCDRLVRIFTADGVEVQALQGLDLLVERGELTAIVGASGSGKSTLLNILAGLDTPSAGAATVAGFDLVTMDAAARLRYRREVVGFVWQQAARNLLPYLTAAQNVALPMRLGGGRIPRRRRAERVRELLDLLGVGHCHDRVPERMSGGERQRAAIAVALANAPALILADEPTGELDSRAAEEVFTALRTVNERLGTTVLIVTHDASVASAVRRTVAIRDGRTSSEVLRRAALDEHGDEVVVAQEYVTVDRAGRLQLPAGFAERLSIRDRARVALQPDHITVHRDDSRDA
;
A
#
# COMPACT_ATOMS: atom_id res chain seq x y z
N MET A 1 -41.63 16.02 -46.23
CA MET A 1 -41.37 15.88 -44.79
C MET A 1 -39.84 15.73 -44.57
N ARG A 2 -39.17 16.84 -44.21
CA ARG A 2 -37.73 16.86 -43.87
C ARG A 2 -37.58 16.57 -42.38
N ARG A 3 -36.82 15.53 -42.01
CA ARG A 3 -36.43 15.26 -40.62
C ARG A 3 -35.26 16.18 -40.27
N GLU A 4 -35.48 17.14 -39.41
CA GLU A 4 -34.45 17.95 -38.79
C GLU A 4 -33.56 17.05 -37.88
N ARG A 5 -32.27 17.00 -38.17
CA ARG A 5 -31.25 16.48 -37.27
C ARG A 5 -31.07 17.54 -36.18
N ARG A 6 -31.39 17.21 -34.93
CA ARG A 6 -30.98 18.02 -33.77
C ARG A 6 -29.45 17.82 -33.59
N GLU A 7 -28.72 18.83 -33.98
CA GLU A 7 -27.31 18.96 -33.57
C GLU A 7 -27.24 19.22 -32.07
N GLY A 8 -26.60 18.30 -31.33
CA GLY A 8 -26.33 18.49 -29.91
C GLY A 8 -25.33 19.62 -29.70
N THR A 9 -25.68 20.60 -28.90
CA THR A 9 -24.79 21.70 -28.49
C THR A 9 -23.50 21.10 -27.89
N PRO A 10 -22.30 21.54 -28.30
CA PRO A 10 -21.05 21.03 -27.73
C PRO A 10 -20.98 21.37 -26.23
N VAL A 11 -20.80 20.36 -25.42
CA VAL A 11 -20.66 20.51 -23.97
C VAL A 11 -19.34 21.26 -23.71
N GLY A 12 -19.42 22.40 -23.05
CA GLY A 12 -18.27 23.25 -22.75
C GLY A 12 -17.31 22.57 -21.79
N LEU A 13 -16.00 22.88 -21.89
CA LEU A 13 -14.93 22.34 -21.06
C LEU A 13 -15.25 22.42 -19.55
N ALA A 14 -15.82 23.54 -19.10
CA ALA A 14 -16.27 23.76 -17.71
C ALA A 14 -17.42 22.83 -17.27
N GLU A 15 -18.24 22.33 -18.19
CA GLU A 15 -19.29 21.35 -17.92
C GLU A 15 -18.71 19.93 -17.82
N LEU A 16 -17.72 19.62 -18.67
CA LEU A 16 -16.96 18.36 -18.60
C LEU A 16 -16.13 18.28 -17.33
N GLU A 17 -15.51 19.39 -16.92
CA GLU A 17 -14.78 19.48 -15.64
C GLU A 17 -15.72 19.33 -14.44
N ARG A 18 -16.92 19.95 -14.47
CA ARG A 18 -17.96 19.78 -13.43
C ARG A 18 -18.52 18.36 -13.38
N ARG A 19 -18.69 17.68 -14.52
CA ARG A 19 -19.10 16.27 -14.57
C ARG A 19 -17.98 15.34 -14.06
N ALA A 20 -16.73 15.62 -14.39
CA ALA A 20 -15.58 14.90 -13.87
C ALA A 20 -15.41 15.10 -12.35
N ALA A 21 -15.69 16.30 -11.83
CA ALA A 21 -15.69 16.59 -10.39
C ALA A 21 -16.86 15.91 -9.66
N ARG A 22 -18.07 15.86 -10.25
CA ARG A 22 -19.24 15.18 -9.67
C ARG A 22 -19.13 13.65 -9.70
N GLY A 23 -18.41 13.07 -10.66
CA GLY A 23 -18.11 11.63 -10.68
C GLY A 23 -17.13 11.19 -9.59
N ARG A 24 -16.54 12.13 -8.83
CA ARG A 24 -15.67 11.86 -7.67
C ARG A 24 -16.44 11.66 -6.36
N ASP A 25 -17.72 12.05 -6.30
CA ASP A 25 -18.49 12.13 -5.04
C ASP A 25 -19.46 10.95 -4.81
N ASP A 26 -19.52 9.96 -5.71
CA ASP A 26 -20.66 9.02 -5.71
C ASP A 26 -20.30 7.53 -5.42
N ASP A 27 -19.12 7.22 -4.91
CA ASP A 27 -18.84 5.86 -4.43
C ASP A 27 -18.69 5.88 -2.91
N GLY A 28 -19.67 5.31 -2.19
CA GLY A 28 -19.66 5.21 -0.72
C GLY A 28 -18.42 4.50 -0.13
N ARG A 29 -17.52 3.98 -0.99
CA ARG A 29 -16.19 3.45 -0.66
C ARG A 29 -15.22 4.53 -0.19
N ASP A 30 -15.40 5.79 -0.58
CA ASP A 30 -14.48 6.89 -0.23
C ASP A 30 -14.58 7.34 1.23
N ARG A 31 -15.71 7.05 1.91
CA ARG A 31 -15.96 7.54 3.29
C ARG A 31 -15.10 6.88 4.36
N ASN A 32 -14.59 5.68 4.13
CA ASN A 32 -13.74 4.94 5.06
C ASN A 32 -12.27 4.84 4.60
N ALA A 33 -11.94 5.43 3.45
CA ALA A 33 -10.59 5.37 2.90
C ALA A 33 -9.59 6.11 3.79
N LEU A 34 -8.46 5.45 4.09
CA LEU A 34 -7.31 6.07 4.73
C LEU A 34 -6.32 6.56 3.70
N ILE A 35 -6.09 5.77 2.64
CA ILE A 35 -5.19 6.10 1.52
C ILE A 35 -6.04 6.16 0.25
N VAL A 36 -5.90 7.25 -0.49
CA VAL A 36 -6.48 7.42 -1.83
C VAL A 36 -5.39 7.95 -2.76
N CYS A 37 -5.02 7.18 -3.77
CA CYS A 37 -4.16 7.60 -4.87
C CYS A 37 -5.01 7.60 -6.15
N ASP A 38 -5.04 8.73 -6.86
CA ASP A 38 -5.74 8.88 -8.14
C ASP A 38 -4.71 9.27 -9.22
N ARG A 39 -4.46 8.36 -10.14
CA ARG A 39 -3.51 8.52 -11.26
C ARG A 39 -2.15 9.04 -10.84
N LEU A 40 -1.61 8.49 -9.78
CA LEU A 40 -0.36 8.95 -9.18
C LEU A 40 0.81 8.71 -10.15
N VAL A 41 1.54 9.77 -10.44
CA VAL A 41 2.70 9.75 -11.35
C VAL A 41 3.95 10.20 -10.59
N ARG A 42 5.06 9.49 -10.79
CA ARG A 42 6.37 9.92 -10.33
C ARG A 42 7.41 9.71 -11.43
N ILE A 43 8.05 10.80 -11.82
CA ILE A 43 9.13 10.84 -12.80
C ILE A 43 10.40 11.29 -12.06
N PHE A 44 11.47 10.53 -12.22
CA PHE A 44 12.82 10.91 -11.80
C PHE A 44 13.61 11.33 -13.01
N THR A 45 14.34 12.42 -12.90
CA THR A 45 15.25 12.90 -13.94
C THR A 45 16.67 12.84 -13.39
N ALA A 46 17.53 12.06 -14.02
CA ALA A 46 18.95 11.96 -13.70
C ALA A 46 19.76 11.97 -15.00
N ASP A 47 20.74 12.84 -15.11
CA ASP A 47 21.66 12.94 -16.27
C ASP A 47 20.94 13.06 -17.62
N GLY A 48 19.79 13.75 -17.65
CA GLY A 48 18.98 13.93 -18.86
C GLY A 48 18.13 12.72 -19.26
N VAL A 49 18.15 11.64 -18.45
CA VAL A 49 17.29 10.48 -18.63
C VAL A 49 16.09 10.60 -17.69
N GLU A 50 14.89 10.42 -18.24
CA GLU A 50 13.65 10.37 -17.46
C GLU A 50 13.24 8.93 -17.21
N VAL A 51 13.04 8.59 -15.92
CA VAL A 51 12.52 7.30 -15.49
C VAL A 51 11.16 7.51 -14.83
N GLN A 52 10.12 6.99 -15.46
CA GLN A 52 8.76 7.07 -14.93
C GLN A 52 8.52 5.88 -13.99
N ALA A 53 8.71 6.09 -12.70
CA ALA A 53 8.56 5.05 -11.68
C ALA A 53 7.10 4.74 -11.33
N LEU A 54 6.19 5.74 -11.38
CA LEU A 54 4.75 5.55 -11.29
C LEU A 54 4.08 6.18 -12.51
N GLN A 55 3.13 5.44 -13.11
CA GLN A 55 2.55 5.75 -14.41
C GLN A 55 1.02 5.92 -14.37
N GLY A 56 0.52 6.63 -13.37
CA GLY A 56 -0.91 6.79 -13.15
C GLY A 56 -1.47 5.66 -12.28
N LEU A 57 -0.82 5.42 -11.13
CA LEU A 57 -1.21 4.41 -10.17
C LEU A 57 -2.47 4.84 -9.41
N ASP A 58 -3.47 3.97 -9.38
CA ASP A 58 -4.68 4.10 -8.58
C ASP A 58 -4.60 3.12 -7.40
N LEU A 59 -4.84 3.61 -6.17
CA LEU A 59 -4.85 2.78 -4.96
C LEU A 59 -5.83 3.36 -3.95
N LEU A 60 -6.67 2.50 -3.40
CA LEU A 60 -7.52 2.82 -2.26
C LEU A 60 -7.26 1.81 -1.16
N VAL A 61 -7.00 2.28 0.07
CA VAL A 61 -6.85 1.43 1.27
C VAL A 61 -7.75 1.97 2.37
N GLU A 62 -8.56 1.11 2.94
CA GLU A 62 -9.50 1.49 4.01
C GLU A 62 -8.81 1.57 5.38
N ARG A 63 -9.46 2.28 6.32
CA ARG A 63 -8.99 2.34 7.71
C ARG A 63 -9.06 0.97 8.36
N GLY A 64 -8.01 0.61 9.09
CA GLY A 64 -7.89 -0.69 9.76
C GLY A 64 -7.60 -1.87 8.83
N GLU A 65 -7.32 -1.61 7.53
CA GLU A 65 -6.97 -2.67 6.59
C GLU A 65 -5.51 -3.11 6.73
N LEU A 66 -5.25 -4.41 6.59
CA LEU A 66 -3.92 -4.99 6.42
C LEU A 66 -3.79 -5.45 4.97
N THR A 67 -3.00 -4.71 4.18
CA THR A 67 -2.85 -4.92 2.73
C THR A 67 -1.38 -5.16 2.37
N ALA A 68 -1.12 -6.14 1.49
CA ALA A 68 0.19 -6.33 0.89
C ALA A 68 0.25 -5.74 -0.52
N ILE A 69 1.35 -5.05 -0.83
CA ILE A 69 1.71 -4.61 -2.18
C ILE A 69 2.81 -5.54 -2.69
N VAL A 70 2.56 -6.16 -3.84
CA VAL A 70 3.52 -7.08 -4.48
C VAL A 70 3.88 -6.60 -5.88
N GLY A 71 4.98 -7.11 -6.43
CA GLY A 71 5.42 -6.81 -7.78
C GLY A 71 6.92 -7.06 -7.95
N ALA A 72 7.38 -7.11 -9.21
CA ALA A 72 8.78 -7.29 -9.54
C ALA A 72 9.66 -6.14 -9.00
N SER A 73 10.97 -6.36 -8.92
CA SER A 73 11.93 -5.27 -8.63
C SER A 73 11.78 -4.17 -9.70
N GLY A 74 11.84 -2.91 -9.28
CA GLY A 74 11.66 -1.77 -10.18
C GLY A 74 10.20 -1.45 -10.58
N SER A 75 9.19 -2.18 -10.08
CA SER A 75 7.78 -1.92 -10.45
C SER A 75 7.18 -0.65 -9.82
N GLY A 76 7.92 0.10 -8.98
CA GLY A 76 7.47 1.35 -8.37
C GLY A 76 7.03 1.25 -6.90
N LYS A 77 7.10 0.06 -6.27
CA LYS A 77 6.64 -0.17 -4.87
C LYS A 77 7.29 0.76 -3.85
N SER A 78 8.63 0.82 -3.82
CA SER A 78 9.35 1.69 -2.88
C SER A 78 9.13 3.17 -3.17
N THR A 79 8.92 3.54 -4.44
CA THR A 79 8.53 4.91 -4.82
C THR A 79 7.16 5.27 -4.25
N LEU A 80 6.17 4.37 -4.38
CA LEU A 80 4.86 4.54 -3.77
C LEU A 80 4.96 4.70 -2.25
N LEU A 81 5.70 3.79 -1.58
CA LEU A 81 5.93 3.87 -0.13
C LEU A 81 6.57 5.20 0.30
N ASN A 82 7.58 5.68 -0.42
CA ASN A 82 8.24 6.95 -0.12
C ASN A 82 7.28 8.14 -0.24
N ILE A 83 6.41 8.14 -1.25
CA ILE A 83 5.37 9.16 -1.40
C ILE A 83 4.38 9.06 -0.24
N LEU A 84 3.85 7.88 0.06
CA LEU A 84 2.91 7.66 1.17
C LEU A 84 3.53 7.98 2.54
N ALA A 85 4.85 7.84 2.68
CA ALA A 85 5.58 8.25 3.89
C ALA A 85 5.82 9.77 4.00
N GLY A 86 5.52 10.53 2.95
CA GLY A 86 5.87 11.96 2.86
C GLY A 86 7.37 12.21 2.75
N LEU A 87 8.13 11.23 2.26
CA LEU A 87 9.57 11.32 2.00
C LEU A 87 9.85 11.83 0.58
N ASP A 88 8.90 11.62 -0.33
CA ASP A 88 8.96 12.09 -1.71
C ASP A 88 7.65 12.79 -2.08
N THR A 89 7.65 13.51 -3.22
CA THR A 89 6.48 14.23 -3.73
C THR A 89 6.15 13.71 -5.13
N PRO A 90 4.89 13.39 -5.43
CA PRO A 90 4.50 12.96 -6.75
C PRO A 90 4.72 14.06 -7.80
N SER A 91 4.95 13.65 -9.05
CA SER A 91 5.11 14.57 -10.19
C SER A 91 3.75 15.04 -10.73
N ALA A 92 2.72 14.18 -10.64
CA ALA A 92 1.34 14.47 -11.05
C ALA A 92 0.36 13.50 -10.39
N GLY A 93 -0.93 13.71 -10.57
CA GLY A 93 -2.00 12.94 -9.94
C GLY A 93 -2.36 13.51 -8.57
N ALA A 94 -3.08 12.71 -7.77
CA ALA A 94 -3.46 13.05 -6.40
C ALA A 94 -3.13 11.92 -5.44
N ALA A 95 -2.73 12.26 -4.22
CA ALA A 95 -2.52 11.30 -3.14
C ALA A 95 -2.94 11.92 -1.81
N THR A 96 -3.91 11.29 -1.14
CA THR A 96 -4.38 11.69 0.19
C THR A 96 -4.18 10.55 1.17
N VAL A 97 -3.69 10.86 2.38
CA VAL A 97 -3.56 9.90 3.48
C VAL A 97 -4.08 10.53 4.75
N ALA A 98 -5.08 9.93 5.38
CA ALA A 98 -5.72 10.42 6.60
C ALA A 98 -6.14 11.90 6.50
N GLY A 99 -6.56 12.36 5.30
CA GLY A 99 -6.96 13.74 5.03
C GLY A 99 -5.82 14.71 4.71
N PHE A 100 -4.56 14.26 4.72
CA PHE A 100 -3.41 15.07 4.26
C PHE A 100 -3.23 14.90 2.75
N ASP A 101 -3.21 16.01 2.02
CA ASP A 101 -2.85 16.02 0.60
C ASP A 101 -1.32 16.01 0.45
N LEU A 102 -0.79 14.88 -0.04
CA LEU A 102 0.66 14.67 -0.16
C LEU A 102 1.31 15.48 -1.29
N VAL A 103 0.50 16.02 -2.20
CA VAL A 103 0.98 16.84 -3.33
C VAL A 103 1.22 18.28 -2.88
N THR A 104 0.26 18.84 -2.13
CA THR A 104 0.22 20.28 -1.84
C THR A 104 0.69 20.64 -0.43
N MET A 105 0.89 19.66 0.47
CA MET A 105 1.30 19.96 1.84
C MET A 105 2.65 20.67 1.91
N ASP A 106 2.71 21.73 2.71
CA ASP A 106 3.94 22.47 3.01
C ASP A 106 4.90 21.69 3.93
N ALA A 107 6.08 22.24 4.18
CA ALA A 107 7.09 21.60 5.02
C ALA A 107 6.62 21.36 6.48
N ALA A 108 5.80 22.25 7.04
CA ALA A 108 5.29 22.12 8.40
C ALA A 108 4.23 21.03 8.49
N ALA A 109 3.31 20.98 7.53
CA ALA A 109 2.31 19.93 7.40
C ALA A 109 2.97 18.56 7.16
N ARG A 110 4.02 18.49 6.30
CA ARG A 110 4.80 17.30 6.03
C ARG A 110 5.50 16.77 7.28
N LEU A 111 6.10 17.66 8.08
CA LEU A 111 6.72 17.28 9.35
C LEU A 111 5.70 16.73 10.34
N ARG A 112 4.53 17.37 10.46
CA ARG A 112 3.42 16.91 11.32
C ARG A 112 2.90 15.56 10.84
N TYR A 113 2.64 15.40 9.54
CA TYR A 113 2.23 14.15 8.91
C TYR A 113 3.16 12.99 9.26
N ARG A 114 4.46 13.15 9.05
CA ARG A 114 5.48 12.12 9.34
C ARG A 114 5.62 11.80 10.83
N ARG A 115 5.33 12.74 11.71
CA ARG A 115 5.41 12.53 13.17
C ARG A 115 4.16 11.88 13.77
N GLU A 116 3.00 12.15 13.20
CA GLU A 116 1.72 11.88 13.84
C GLU A 116 0.85 10.87 13.09
N VAL A 117 1.01 10.76 11.78
CA VAL A 117 0.12 9.95 10.93
C VAL A 117 0.76 8.66 10.48
N VAL A 118 2.06 8.67 10.20
CA VAL A 118 2.78 7.54 9.60
C VAL A 118 3.85 7.00 10.52
N GLY A 119 3.86 5.69 10.71
CA GLY A 119 5.02 4.93 11.19
C GLY A 119 5.66 4.19 10.02
N PHE A 120 6.98 4.23 9.92
CA PHE A 120 7.70 3.58 8.83
C PHE A 120 8.62 2.47 9.39
N VAL A 121 8.52 1.29 8.81
CA VAL A 121 9.35 0.12 9.12
C VAL A 121 10.19 -0.21 7.89
N TRP A 122 11.50 -0.02 7.99
CA TRP A 122 12.44 -0.32 6.93
C TRP A 122 12.77 -1.83 6.89
N GLN A 123 13.18 -2.31 5.72
CA GLN A 123 13.73 -3.66 5.56
C GLN A 123 14.87 -3.92 6.56
N GLN A 124 15.79 -2.96 6.68
CA GLN A 124 16.86 -3.00 7.67
C GLN A 124 16.43 -2.31 8.97
N ALA A 125 16.26 -3.08 10.04
CA ALA A 125 15.94 -2.56 11.37
C ALA A 125 16.91 -1.46 11.84
N ALA A 126 18.16 -1.49 11.41
CA ALA A 126 19.17 -0.47 11.72
C ALA A 126 18.77 0.94 11.28
N ARG A 127 17.87 1.11 10.32
CA ARG A 127 17.34 2.41 9.92
C ARG A 127 16.29 2.96 10.90
N ASN A 128 15.68 2.10 11.69
CA ASN A 128 14.71 2.47 12.72
C ASN A 128 15.32 2.62 14.10
N LEU A 129 16.48 2.00 14.36
CA LEU A 129 17.06 1.89 15.68
C LEU A 129 18.40 2.61 15.77
N LEU A 130 18.55 3.45 16.78
CA LEU A 130 19.85 4.04 17.13
C LEU A 130 20.67 2.99 17.92
N PRO A 131 21.87 2.61 17.46
CA PRO A 131 22.59 1.44 17.97
C PRO A 131 23.06 1.58 19.43
N TYR A 132 23.21 2.82 19.90
CA TYR A 132 23.66 3.14 21.27
C TYR A 132 22.52 3.33 22.26
N LEU A 133 21.26 3.29 21.83
CA LEU A 133 20.07 3.35 22.67
C LEU A 133 19.52 1.95 22.93
N THR A 134 18.98 1.72 24.13
CA THR A 134 18.22 0.49 24.41
C THR A 134 16.92 0.45 23.60
N ALA A 135 16.25 -0.72 23.54
CA ALA A 135 14.93 -0.83 22.90
C ALA A 135 13.95 0.18 23.48
N ALA A 136 13.88 0.29 24.79
CA ALA A 136 13.01 1.24 25.46
C ALA A 136 13.32 2.69 25.11
N GLN A 137 14.60 3.04 25.05
CA GLN A 137 15.03 4.39 24.68
C GLN A 137 14.71 4.71 23.21
N ASN A 138 14.89 3.75 22.31
CA ASN A 138 14.52 3.88 20.90
C ASN A 138 13.02 4.13 20.75
N VAL A 139 12.16 3.34 21.41
CA VAL A 139 10.71 3.53 21.38
C VAL A 139 10.27 4.84 22.02
N ALA A 140 10.96 5.29 23.09
CA ALA A 140 10.63 6.55 23.77
C ALA A 140 11.00 7.80 22.93
N LEU A 141 11.98 7.70 22.04
CA LEU A 141 12.54 8.84 21.29
C LEU A 141 11.50 9.53 20.40
N PRO A 142 10.73 8.86 19.53
CA PRO A 142 9.70 9.50 18.73
C PRO A 142 8.65 10.23 19.57
N MET A 143 8.27 9.69 20.74
CA MET A 143 7.32 10.34 21.64
C MET A 143 7.86 11.64 22.27
N ARG A 144 9.18 11.76 22.40
CA ARG A 144 9.82 13.00 22.90
C ARG A 144 9.87 14.07 21.80
N LEU A 145 10.04 13.65 20.54
CA LEU A 145 10.14 14.52 19.37
C LEU A 145 8.78 14.85 18.73
N GLY A 146 7.75 14.07 19.04
CA GLY A 146 6.43 14.10 18.38
C GLY A 146 5.45 15.17 18.85
N GLY A 147 5.91 16.29 19.44
CA GLY A 147 5.02 17.43 19.72
C GLY A 147 4.01 17.24 20.87
N GLY A 148 4.17 16.22 21.72
CA GLY A 148 3.35 16.08 22.95
C GLY A 148 2.10 15.21 22.82
N ARG A 149 1.87 14.52 21.69
CA ARG A 149 0.72 13.62 21.51
C ARG A 149 0.60 12.55 22.60
N ILE A 150 1.76 12.01 23.07
CA ILE A 150 1.80 11.11 24.22
C ILE A 150 2.29 11.90 25.43
N PRO A 151 1.44 12.09 26.47
CA PRO A 151 1.81 12.81 27.69
C PRO A 151 3.04 12.19 28.37
N ARG A 152 3.95 13.05 28.90
CA ARG A 152 5.23 12.61 29.48
C ARG A 152 5.06 11.48 30.53
N ARG A 153 4.01 11.56 31.35
CA ARG A 153 3.68 10.58 32.41
C ARG A 153 3.33 9.19 31.85
N ARG A 154 2.80 9.12 30.62
CA ARG A 154 2.36 7.86 30.01
C ARG A 154 3.42 7.22 29.09
N ARG A 155 4.53 7.89 28.81
CA ARG A 155 5.53 7.40 27.85
C ARG A 155 6.18 6.10 28.29
N ALA A 156 6.55 5.98 29.58
CA ALA A 156 7.19 4.76 30.09
C ALA A 156 6.23 3.55 30.05
N GLU A 157 4.96 3.76 30.38
CA GLU A 157 3.90 2.76 30.27
C GLU A 157 3.73 2.34 28.79
N ARG A 158 3.58 3.30 27.88
CA ARG A 158 3.45 3.07 26.45
C ARG A 158 4.62 2.30 25.83
N VAL A 159 5.86 2.56 26.29
CA VAL A 159 7.04 1.80 25.88
C VAL A 159 6.90 0.33 26.25
N ARG A 160 6.52 0.02 27.50
CA ARG A 160 6.33 -1.36 27.94
C ARG A 160 5.21 -2.04 27.17
N GLU A 161 4.04 -1.40 27.07
CA GLU A 161 2.90 -1.92 26.30
C GLU A 161 3.27 -2.32 24.88
N LEU A 162 4.04 -1.47 24.17
CA LEU A 162 4.44 -1.75 22.79
C LEU A 162 5.46 -2.88 22.69
N LEU A 163 6.46 -2.91 23.56
CA LEU A 163 7.46 -3.97 23.56
C LEU A 163 6.84 -5.32 23.95
N ASP A 164 5.91 -5.34 24.92
CA ASP A 164 5.20 -6.55 25.34
C ASP A 164 4.24 -7.03 24.23
N LEU A 165 3.48 -6.11 23.61
CA LEU A 165 2.57 -6.42 22.50
C LEU A 165 3.31 -7.13 21.34
N LEU A 166 4.56 -6.74 21.09
CA LEU A 166 5.38 -7.26 19.99
C LEU A 166 6.29 -8.41 20.45
N GLY A 167 6.14 -8.91 21.68
CA GLY A 167 6.89 -10.05 22.20
C GLY A 167 8.37 -9.79 22.42
N VAL A 168 8.77 -8.51 22.60
CA VAL A 168 10.16 -8.09 22.87
C VAL A 168 10.34 -7.32 24.17
N GLY A 169 9.42 -7.49 25.14
CA GLY A 169 9.50 -6.89 26.47
C GLY A 169 10.79 -7.24 27.20
N HIS A 170 11.30 -8.47 27.01
CA HIS A 170 12.57 -8.95 27.57
C HIS A 170 13.81 -8.24 26.98
N CYS A 171 13.65 -7.49 25.88
CA CYS A 171 14.70 -6.68 25.27
C CYS A 171 14.72 -5.24 25.75
N HIS A 172 13.83 -4.84 26.70
CA HIS A 172 13.64 -3.47 27.14
C HIS A 172 14.94 -2.69 27.36
N ASP A 173 15.90 -3.30 28.08
CA ASP A 173 17.18 -2.67 28.42
C ASP A 173 18.37 -3.13 27.54
N ARG A 174 18.08 -3.85 26.44
CA ARG A 174 19.10 -4.29 25.48
C ARG A 174 19.29 -3.26 24.38
N VAL A 175 20.54 -3.05 23.97
CA VAL A 175 20.88 -2.32 22.74
C VAL A 175 20.69 -3.23 21.52
N PRO A 176 20.50 -2.70 20.31
CA PRO A 176 20.24 -3.48 19.10
C PRO A 176 21.27 -4.57 18.80
N GLU A 177 22.55 -4.35 19.11
CA GLU A 177 23.61 -5.35 18.93
C GLU A 177 23.42 -6.63 19.77
N ARG A 178 22.68 -6.54 20.89
CA ARG A 178 22.36 -7.65 21.79
C ARG A 178 21.00 -8.29 21.51
N MET A 179 20.41 -8.04 20.36
CA MET A 179 19.13 -8.57 19.91
C MET A 179 19.32 -9.44 18.67
N SER A 180 18.49 -10.47 18.50
CA SER A 180 18.37 -11.21 17.24
C SER A 180 17.82 -10.31 16.11
N GLY A 181 17.92 -10.77 14.86
CA GLY A 181 17.35 -10.05 13.71
C GLY A 181 15.85 -9.78 13.86
N GLY A 182 15.09 -10.82 14.22
CA GLY A 182 13.64 -10.71 14.45
C GLY A 182 13.29 -9.83 15.65
N GLU A 183 14.06 -9.88 16.76
CA GLU A 183 13.86 -8.98 17.90
C GLU A 183 14.12 -7.52 17.51
N ARG A 184 15.18 -7.24 16.74
CA ARG A 184 15.44 -5.90 16.21
C ARG A 184 14.31 -5.38 15.35
N GLN A 185 13.79 -6.25 14.46
CA GLN A 185 12.69 -5.84 13.56
C GLN A 185 11.39 -5.58 14.34
N ARG A 186 11.05 -6.40 15.33
CA ARG A 186 9.89 -6.14 16.19
C ARG A 186 10.08 -4.90 17.07
N ALA A 187 11.28 -4.61 17.56
CA ALA A 187 11.59 -3.36 18.22
C ALA A 187 11.46 -2.15 17.27
N ALA A 188 11.86 -2.29 16.00
CA ALA A 188 11.66 -1.27 14.97
C ALA A 188 10.17 -0.98 14.72
N ILE A 189 9.32 -2.02 14.73
CA ILE A 189 7.85 -1.86 14.66
C ILE A 189 7.34 -1.09 15.89
N ALA A 190 7.87 -1.37 17.10
CA ALA A 190 7.51 -0.63 18.31
C ALA A 190 7.86 0.87 18.20
N VAL A 191 9.01 1.20 17.61
CA VAL A 191 9.43 2.58 17.33
C VAL A 191 8.44 3.25 16.36
N ALA A 192 8.06 2.56 15.27
CA ALA A 192 7.10 3.09 14.31
C ALA A 192 5.73 3.35 14.93
N LEU A 193 5.31 2.56 15.94
CA LEU A 193 4.03 2.68 16.66
C LEU A 193 4.04 3.70 17.80
N ALA A 194 5.20 4.24 18.18
CA ALA A 194 5.37 5.03 19.39
C ALA A 194 4.36 6.19 19.51
N ASN A 195 4.12 6.93 18.42
CA ASN A 195 3.20 8.05 18.39
C ASN A 195 1.74 7.68 18.05
N ALA A 196 1.38 6.40 18.09
CA ALA A 196 0.06 5.88 17.72
C ALA A 196 -0.37 6.38 16.31
N PRO A 197 0.39 6.04 15.26
CA PRO A 197 0.09 6.49 13.90
C PRO A 197 -1.20 5.82 13.39
N ALA A 198 -1.85 6.48 12.41
CA ALA A 198 -3.00 5.90 11.71
C ALA A 198 -2.57 4.85 10.68
N LEU A 199 -1.33 4.94 10.18
CA LEU A 199 -0.78 4.13 9.12
C LEU A 199 0.62 3.62 9.46
N ILE A 200 0.85 2.31 9.33
CA ILE A 200 2.17 1.70 9.27
C ILE A 200 2.48 1.36 7.81
N LEU A 201 3.62 1.83 7.34
CA LEU A 201 4.22 1.45 6.07
C LEU A 201 5.42 0.54 6.37
N ALA A 202 5.46 -0.63 5.77
CA ALA A 202 6.53 -1.59 5.97
C ALA A 202 7.16 -1.98 4.61
N ASP A 203 8.43 -1.63 4.42
CA ASP A 203 9.19 -1.93 3.21
C ASP A 203 9.99 -3.21 3.42
N GLU A 204 9.53 -4.32 2.85
CA GLU A 204 10.12 -5.65 2.94
C GLU A 204 10.56 -6.04 4.37
N PRO A 205 9.67 -5.97 5.37
CA PRO A 205 10.04 -6.04 6.77
C PRO A 205 10.62 -7.40 7.20
N THR A 206 10.55 -8.41 6.35
CA THR A 206 11.01 -9.78 6.58
C THR A 206 12.18 -10.20 5.70
N GLY A 207 12.61 -9.36 4.74
CA GLY A 207 13.51 -9.74 3.65
C GLY A 207 14.95 -10.13 4.05
N GLU A 208 15.37 -9.82 5.28
CA GLU A 208 16.71 -10.18 5.81
C GLU A 208 16.65 -11.23 6.94
N LEU A 209 15.49 -11.87 7.14
CA LEU A 209 15.23 -12.77 8.25
C LEU A 209 15.10 -14.22 7.78
N ASP A 210 15.41 -15.15 8.66
CA ASP A 210 15.04 -16.54 8.45
C ASP A 210 13.51 -16.72 8.53
N SER A 211 13.02 -17.87 8.04
CA SER A 211 11.57 -18.12 7.92
C SER A 211 10.81 -18.01 9.24
N ARG A 212 11.42 -18.43 10.36
CA ARG A 212 10.80 -18.36 11.69
C ARG A 212 10.69 -16.91 12.16
N ALA A 213 11.78 -16.16 12.09
CA ALA A 213 11.79 -14.74 12.47
C ALA A 213 10.87 -13.91 11.55
N ALA A 214 10.79 -14.24 10.25
CA ALA A 214 9.89 -13.63 9.30
C ALA A 214 8.40 -13.82 9.71
N GLU A 215 8.02 -15.04 10.09
CA GLU A 215 6.66 -15.35 10.57
C GLU A 215 6.34 -14.61 11.87
N GLU A 216 7.29 -14.53 12.81
CA GLU A 216 7.13 -13.78 14.07
C GLU A 216 6.92 -12.27 13.80
N VAL A 217 7.66 -11.68 12.86
CA VAL A 217 7.53 -10.27 12.46
C VAL A 217 6.18 -10.01 11.78
N PHE A 218 5.78 -10.91 10.86
CA PHE A 218 4.48 -10.80 10.21
C PHE A 218 3.33 -10.91 11.22
N THR A 219 3.41 -11.88 12.14
CA THR A 219 2.43 -12.03 13.23
C THR A 219 2.36 -10.78 14.11
N ALA A 220 3.50 -10.12 14.38
CA ALA A 220 3.54 -8.86 15.10
C ALA A 220 2.78 -7.74 14.35
N LEU A 221 2.97 -7.59 13.03
CA LEU A 221 2.24 -6.61 12.20
C LEU A 221 0.74 -6.90 12.17
N ARG A 222 0.35 -8.17 12.07
CA ARG A 222 -1.07 -8.58 12.15
C ARG A 222 -1.67 -8.26 13.51
N THR A 223 -0.95 -8.55 14.62
CA THR A 223 -1.38 -8.21 15.99
C THR A 223 -1.58 -6.70 16.16
N VAL A 224 -0.70 -5.88 15.59
CA VAL A 224 -0.84 -4.42 15.57
C VAL A 224 -2.13 -4.00 14.86
N ASN A 225 -2.39 -4.55 13.69
CA ASN A 225 -3.61 -4.26 12.94
C ASN A 225 -4.86 -4.65 13.73
N GLU A 226 -4.92 -5.88 14.22
CA GLU A 226 -6.09 -6.44 14.92
C GLU A 226 -6.36 -5.77 16.27
N ARG A 227 -5.32 -5.54 17.09
CA ARG A 227 -5.48 -5.00 18.45
C ARG A 227 -5.52 -3.49 18.55
N LEU A 228 -4.80 -2.80 17.67
CA LEU A 228 -4.73 -1.33 17.71
C LEU A 228 -5.60 -0.68 16.62
N GLY A 229 -6.17 -1.44 15.69
CA GLY A 229 -6.94 -0.92 14.56
C GLY A 229 -6.09 -0.08 13.61
N THR A 230 -4.76 -0.17 13.69
CA THR A 230 -3.85 0.58 12.83
C THR A 230 -3.85 -0.01 11.43
N THR A 231 -4.01 0.83 10.41
CA THR A 231 -3.88 0.40 9.01
C THR A 231 -2.43 0.03 8.74
N VAL A 232 -2.21 -1.09 8.06
CA VAL A 232 -0.87 -1.59 7.75
C VAL A 232 -0.75 -1.85 6.25
N LEU A 233 0.22 -1.23 5.61
CA LEU A 233 0.57 -1.46 4.21
C LEU A 233 1.98 -2.06 4.14
N ILE A 234 2.07 -3.31 3.67
CA ILE A 234 3.33 -4.04 3.57
C ILE A 234 3.73 -4.14 2.09
N VAL A 235 4.93 -3.69 1.75
CA VAL A 235 5.55 -4.03 0.47
C VAL A 235 6.38 -5.28 0.68
N THR A 236 6.17 -6.30 -0.16
CA THR A 236 6.92 -7.55 -0.09
C THR A 236 6.97 -8.25 -1.45
N HIS A 237 8.01 -9.03 -1.66
CA HIS A 237 8.09 -10.02 -2.74
C HIS A 237 7.88 -11.46 -2.20
N ASP A 238 7.70 -11.61 -0.89
CA ASP A 238 7.45 -12.89 -0.25
C ASP A 238 6.00 -13.33 -0.46
N ALA A 239 5.83 -14.42 -1.20
CA ALA A 239 4.53 -14.99 -1.51
C ALA A 239 3.79 -15.50 -0.25
N SER A 240 4.52 -15.92 0.80
CA SER A 240 3.93 -16.39 2.06
C SER A 240 3.24 -15.24 2.79
N VAL A 241 3.90 -14.09 2.92
CA VAL A 241 3.33 -12.88 3.49
C VAL A 241 2.15 -12.39 2.66
N ALA A 242 2.30 -12.35 1.33
CA ALA A 242 1.24 -11.93 0.42
C ALA A 242 0.00 -12.84 0.50
N SER A 243 0.18 -14.14 0.74
CA SER A 243 -0.93 -15.09 0.89
C SER A 243 -1.61 -15.03 2.25
N ALA A 244 -0.94 -14.53 3.27
CA ALA A 244 -1.44 -14.48 4.65
C ALA A 244 -2.26 -13.21 4.97
N VAL A 245 -2.37 -12.25 4.03
CA VAL A 245 -3.21 -11.06 4.18
C VAL A 245 -4.53 -11.21 3.44
N ARG A 246 -5.58 -10.49 3.89
CA ARG A 246 -6.90 -10.52 3.24
C ARG A 246 -6.90 -9.89 1.85
N ARG A 247 -6.06 -8.87 1.62
CA ARG A 247 -5.96 -8.17 0.34
C ARG A 247 -4.51 -8.02 -0.09
N THR A 248 -4.25 -8.42 -1.33
CA THR A 248 -2.95 -8.25 -1.99
C THR A 248 -3.17 -7.44 -3.27
N VAL A 249 -2.41 -6.37 -3.44
CA VAL A 249 -2.46 -5.51 -4.64
C VAL A 249 -1.14 -5.69 -5.40
N ALA A 250 -1.23 -6.05 -6.67
CA ALA A 250 -0.06 -6.19 -7.53
C ALA A 250 0.23 -4.89 -8.28
N ILE A 251 1.49 -4.44 -8.22
CA ILE A 251 2.00 -3.31 -9.01
C ILE A 251 2.90 -3.85 -10.11
N ARG A 252 2.63 -3.42 -11.35
CA ARG A 252 3.40 -3.72 -12.53
C ARG A 252 3.60 -2.46 -13.35
N ASP A 253 4.84 -2.19 -13.75
CA ASP A 253 5.19 -1.03 -14.59
C ASP A 253 4.62 0.30 -14.06
N GLY A 254 4.73 0.52 -12.74
CA GLY A 254 4.25 1.73 -12.07
C GLY A 254 2.72 1.89 -12.01
N ARG A 255 1.95 0.82 -12.23
CA ARG A 255 0.47 0.81 -12.19
C ARG A 255 -0.05 -0.32 -11.32
N THR A 256 -1.24 -0.16 -10.79
CA THR A 256 -1.99 -1.27 -10.19
C THR A 256 -2.46 -2.19 -11.31
N SER A 257 -2.15 -3.49 -11.22
CA SER A 257 -2.47 -4.47 -12.26
C SER A 257 -3.58 -5.43 -11.86
N SER A 258 -3.47 -6.04 -10.68
CA SER A 258 -4.50 -6.94 -10.14
C SER A 258 -4.59 -6.85 -8.63
N GLU A 259 -5.71 -7.35 -8.08
CA GLU A 259 -5.94 -7.49 -6.65
C GLU A 259 -6.40 -8.91 -6.36
N VAL A 260 -5.92 -9.46 -5.26
CA VAL A 260 -6.40 -10.74 -4.73
C VAL A 260 -7.08 -10.48 -3.40
N LEU A 261 -8.36 -10.79 -3.33
CA LEU A 261 -9.15 -10.76 -2.10
C LEU A 261 -9.32 -12.19 -1.56
N ARG A 262 -9.02 -12.37 -0.28
CA ARG A 262 -9.18 -13.64 0.43
C ARG A 262 -10.27 -13.50 1.47
N ARG A 263 -11.20 -14.47 1.46
CA ARG A 263 -12.32 -14.54 2.40
C ARG A 263 -12.40 -15.94 2.96
N ALA A 264 -12.70 -16.05 4.25
CA ALA A 264 -13.12 -17.30 4.82
C ALA A 264 -14.49 -17.68 4.23
N ALA A 265 -14.63 -18.91 3.79
CA ALA A 265 -15.87 -19.49 3.32
C ALA A 265 -16.00 -20.90 3.93
N LEU A 266 -17.21 -21.43 3.99
CA LEU A 266 -17.42 -22.83 4.35
C LEU A 266 -17.45 -23.65 3.05
N ASP A 267 -16.75 -24.78 3.05
CA ASP A 267 -16.86 -25.75 1.97
C ASP A 267 -18.14 -26.57 2.04
N GLU A 268 -18.33 -27.51 1.13
CA GLU A 268 -19.50 -28.39 1.06
C GLU A 268 -19.63 -29.30 2.31
N HIS A 269 -18.58 -29.47 3.10
CA HIS A 269 -18.55 -30.28 4.32
C HIS A 269 -18.70 -29.43 5.59
N GLY A 270 -18.78 -28.08 5.45
CA GLY A 270 -18.88 -27.13 6.56
C GLY A 270 -17.53 -26.75 7.19
N ASP A 271 -16.41 -27.13 6.57
CA ASP A 271 -15.08 -26.75 7.02
C ASP A 271 -14.70 -25.34 6.52
N GLU A 272 -14.00 -24.57 7.36
CA GLU A 272 -13.58 -23.23 7.02
C GLU A 272 -12.40 -23.27 6.02
N VAL A 273 -12.61 -22.77 4.81
CA VAL A 273 -11.62 -22.69 3.74
C VAL A 273 -11.38 -21.24 3.35
N VAL A 274 -10.17 -20.91 2.93
CA VAL A 274 -9.84 -19.59 2.40
C VAL A 274 -10.04 -19.60 0.89
N VAL A 275 -11.04 -18.85 0.42
CA VAL A 275 -11.27 -18.62 -1.01
C VAL A 275 -10.53 -17.37 -1.43
N ALA A 276 -9.63 -17.49 -2.41
CA ALA A 276 -8.92 -16.38 -3.02
C ALA A 276 -9.55 -16.06 -4.38
N GLN A 277 -9.94 -14.81 -4.57
CA GLN A 277 -10.49 -14.31 -5.83
C GLN A 277 -9.58 -13.21 -6.38
N GLU A 278 -9.09 -13.40 -7.61
CA GLU A 278 -8.27 -12.43 -8.31
C GLU A 278 -9.16 -11.51 -9.16
N TYR A 279 -8.90 -10.22 -9.06
CA TYR A 279 -9.54 -9.15 -9.84
C TYR A 279 -8.48 -8.43 -10.63
N VAL A 280 -8.79 -8.07 -11.86
CA VAL A 280 -7.94 -7.20 -12.68
C VAL A 280 -8.46 -5.78 -12.56
N THR A 281 -7.54 -4.84 -12.32
CA THR A 281 -7.91 -3.42 -12.24
C THR A 281 -8.16 -2.87 -13.64
N VAL A 282 -9.33 -2.24 -13.83
CA VAL A 282 -9.68 -1.51 -15.05
C VAL A 282 -9.50 -0.03 -14.77
N ASP A 283 -8.62 0.64 -15.54
CA ASP A 283 -8.42 2.08 -15.39
C ASP A 283 -9.60 2.89 -15.96
N ARG A 284 -9.64 4.19 -15.70
CA ARG A 284 -10.73 5.07 -16.20
C ARG A 284 -10.81 5.18 -17.73
N ALA A 285 -9.77 4.79 -18.45
CA ALA A 285 -9.77 4.70 -19.91
C ALA A 285 -10.27 3.34 -20.42
N GLY A 286 -10.69 2.45 -19.51
CA GLY A 286 -11.16 1.11 -19.83
C GLY A 286 -10.03 0.12 -20.14
N ARG A 287 -8.78 0.41 -19.74
CA ARG A 287 -7.65 -0.48 -19.95
C ARG A 287 -7.48 -1.42 -18.78
N LEU A 288 -7.16 -2.66 -19.06
CA LEU A 288 -6.76 -3.66 -18.06
C LEU A 288 -5.45 -4.33 -18.51
N GLN A 289 -4.67 -4.79 -17.55
CA GLN A 289 -3.54 -5.67 -17.77
C GLN A 289 -3.95 -7.11 -17.55
N LEU A 290 -3.73 -8.00 -18.49
CA LEU A 290 -3.97 -9.43 -18.27
C LEU A 290 -3.06 -9.94 -17.14
N PRO A 291 -3.55 -10.83 -16.26
CA PRO A 291 -2.74 -11.46 -15.22
C PRO A 291 -1.48 -12.10 -15.80
N ALA A 292 -0.42 -12.15 -14.98
CA ALA A 292 0.84 -12.78 -15.40
C ALA A 292 0.60 -14.22 -15.86
N GLY A 293 1.21 -14.59 -16.96
CA GLY A 293 1.10 -15.91 -17.56
C GLY A 293 -0.16 -16.17 -18.39
N PHE A 294 -1.23 -15.34 -18.34
CA PHE A 294 -2.42 -15.54 -19.18
C PHE A 294 -2.10 -15.32 -20.66
N ALA A 295 -1.39 -14.23 -20.98
CA ALA A 295 -0.96 -13.95 -22.34
C ALA A 295 -0.04 -15.05 -22.89
N GLU A 296 0.89 -15.56 -22.08
CA GLU A 296 1.78 -16.66 -22.45
C GLU A 296 1.03 -17.97 -22.68
N ARG A 297 0.17 -18.36 -21.74
CA ARG A 297 -0.63 -19.61 -21.83
C ARG A 297 -1.57 -19.63 -23.02
N LEU A 298 -2.10 -18.46 -23.41
CA LEU A 298 -2.97 -18.30 -24.55
C LEU A 298 -2.21 -17.92 -25.83
N SER A 299 -0.86 -17.82 -25.77
CA SER A 299 -0.01 -17.41 -26.88
C SER A 299 -0.42 -16.05 -27.50
N ILE A 300 -0.92 -15.13 -26.65
CA ILE A 300 -1.23 -13.76 -27.05
C ILE A 300 0.06 -12.95 -27.02
N ARG A 301 0.45 -12.37 -28.16
CA ARG A 301 1.69 -11.58 -28.29
C ARG A 301 1.40 -10.11 -28.54
N ASP A 302 1.10 -9.76 -29.79
CA ASP A 302 1.01 -8.36 -30.24
C ASP A 302 -0.42 -7.82 -30.20
N ARG A 303 -1.41 -8.68 -30.49
CA ARG A 303 -2.83 -8.34 -30.53
C ARG A 303 -3.69 -9.52 -30.13
N ALA A 304 -4.89 -9.19 -29.64
CA ALA A 304 -5.90 -10.17 -29.27
C ALA A 304 -7.24 -9.80 -29.93
N ARG A 305 -8.02 -10.80 -30.28
CA ARG A 305 -9.41 -10.60 -30.68
C ARG A 305 -10.28 -10.49 -29.44
N VAL A 306 -11.06 -9.43 -29.37
CA VAL A 306 -11.98 -9.17 -28.26
C VAL A 306 -13.42 -9.31 -28.77
N ALA A 307 -14.26 -10.02 -28.02
CA ALA A 307 -15.68 -10.14 -28.32
C ALA A 307 -16.50 -9.87 -27.06
N LEU A 308 -17.54 -9.03 -27.21
CA LEU A 308 -18.51 -8.75 -26.17
C LEU A 308 -19.60 -9.82 -26.19
N GLN A 309 -19.84 -10.44 -25.05
CA GLN A 309 -20.96 -11.33 -24.77
C GLN A 309 -22.01 -10.57 -23.92
N PRO A 310 -23.20 -11.11 -23.69
CA PRO A 310 -24.24 -10.45 -22.92
C PRO A 310 -23.84 -10.05 -21.50
N ASP A 311 -22.96 -10.82 -20.86
CA ASP A 311 -22.57 -10.70 -19.44
C ASP A 311 -21.04 -10.65 -19.20
N HIS A 312 -20.22 -10.84 -20.25
CA HIS A 312 -18.76 -10.83 -20.14
C HIS A 312 -18.06 -10.45 -21.45
N ILE A 313 -16.75 -10.23 -21.36
CA ILE A 313 -15.87 -10.00 -22.51
C ILE A 313 -14.93 -11.19 -22.66
N THR A 314 -14.82 -11.74 -23.87
CA THR A 314 -13.84 -12.79 -24.17
C THR A 314 -12.64 -12.22 -24.91
N VAL A 315 -11.45 -12.72 -24.55
CA VAL A 315 -10.18 -12.36 -25.18
C VAL A 315 -9.55 -13.62 -25.77
N HIS A 316 -9.28 -13.61 -27.05
CA HIS A 316 -8.73 -14.74 -27.80
C HIS A 316 -7.40 -14.35 -28.44
N ARG A 317 -6.52 -15.33 -28.68
CA ARG A 317 -5.35 -15.10 -29.52
C ARG A 317 -5.78 -14.76 -30.96
N ASP A 318 -4.92 -14.07 -31.68
CA ASP A 318 -5.12 -13.78 -33.08
C ASP A 318 -4.59 -14.97 -33.92
N ASP A 319 -5.49 -15.75 -34.48
CA ASP A 319 -5.17 -16.91 -35.33
C ASP A 319 -4.89 -16.51 -36.79
N SER A 320 -4.99 -15.23 -37.16
CA SER A 320 -4.88 -14.77 -38.56
C SER A 320 -3.45 -14.81 -39.12
N ARG A 321 -2.43 -15.13 -38.32
CA ARG A 321 -1.03 -15.29 -38.76
C ARG A 321 -0.60 -16.74 -38.92
N ASP A 322 -1.43 -17.70 -38.54
CA ASP A 322 -1.17 -19.14 -38.69
C ASP A 322 -1.88 -19.72 -39.94
N ALA A 323 -2.47 -18.88 -40.80
CA ALA A 323 -3.14 -19.20 -42.06
C ALA A 323 -2.31 -18.77 -43.28
#